data_b81f66e6ffa51c50f03f6186958242cc
#
_entry.id   b81f66e6ffa51c50f03f6186958242cc
#
_cell.length_a   1.000
_cell.length_b   1.000
_cell.length_c   1.000
_cell.angle_alpha   90.00
_cell.angle_beta   90.00
_cell.angle_gamma   90.00
#
_symmetry.space_group_name_H-M   'P 1'
#
loop_
_entity.id
_entity.type
_entity.pdbx_description
1 polymer ?
#
loop_
_entity_poly.entity_id
_entity_poly.type
_entity_poly.pdbx_seq_one_letter_code
_entity_poly.pdbx_strand_id
1 'polypeptide(L)'
;MTRREAARAASGLAVAPWSGAEFAAAGASKPRRVQRLFVDGEWGQIHARIARPPGRVRHPPIVCLHQTPLSSRMFAKILSELAVDRIAVAIDTPGYGESDAPPRPPEIADYARVLFAAARNIGEAGDAGPIDILGYHTGTIMGVEMAFQKPKGVRRLVLSSMPIFDPARRAELLKSFEPDPISEDGAHILKPWKSGVAGRGPGQTLEMTHRNYTEKLRADPDKSYWALQALARYAIEDALPKVSQPILLLQSKDTLYDHARAAQLLQPKAQIFERVDLGNGLFDVDPAGLALTVLAFLNA
;
A
#
# COMPACT_ATOMS: atom_id res chain seq x y z
N MET A 1 27.96 18.52 41.03
CA MET A 1 26.83 18.03 40.22
C MET A 1 26.88 16.52 40.14
N THR A 2 26.02 15.88 40.87
CA THR A 2 26.04 14.42 41.07
C THR A 2 25.17 13.74 40.03
N ARG A 3 25.52 12.49 39.65
CA ARG A 3 24.86 11.62 38.70
C ARG A 3 23.33 11.36 38.92
N ARG A 4 22.71 12.07 39.88
CA ARG A 4 21.29 11.95 40.23
C ARG A 4 20.39 13.04 39.64
N GLU A 5 20.92 14.06 38.98
CA GLU A 5 20.11 15.15 38.40
C GLU A 5 19.83 15.02 36.90
N ALA A 6 20.43 14.04 36.19
CA ALA A 6 20.20 13.78 34.79
C ALA A 6 19.05 12.79 34.49
N ALA A 7 18.30 12.32 35.48
CA ALA A 7 17.27 11.27 35.34
C ALA A 7 15.82 11.78 35.43
N ARG A 8 15.57 13.08 35.23
CA ARG A 8 14.21 13.66 35.39
C ARG A 8 13.70 14.47 34.20
N ALA A 9 14.12 14.15 33.00
CA ALA A 9 13.57 14.78 31.77
C ALA A 9 13.19 13.78 30.69
N ALA A 10 12.61 12.65 31.07
CA ALA A 10 11.91 11.73 30.17
C ALA A 10 10.47 11.60 30.67
N SER A 11 9.71 12.70 30.56
CA SER A 11 8.25 12.65 30.67
C SER A 11 7.71 12.01 29.42
N GLY A 12 7.48 10.69 29.51
CA GLY A 12 6.84 9.89 28.50
C GLY A 12 5.45 10.46 28.17
N LEU A 13 5.24 10.81 26.92
CA LEU A 13 3.91 10.85 26.34
C LEU A 13 3.40 9.39 26.36
N ALA A 14 2.61 9.08 27.37
CA ALA A 14 1.86 7.82 27.41
C ALA A 14 0.89 7.82 26.24
N VAL A 15 1.22 7.06 25.20
CA VAL A 15 0.25 6.64 24.20
C VAL A 15 -0.71 5.71 24.94
N ALA A 16 -1.92 6.17 25.20
CA ALA A 16 -2.95 5.34 25.79
C ALA A 16 -3.15 4.11 24.89
N PRO A 17 -3.13 2.89 25.45
CA PRO A 17 -3.46 1.71 24.66
C PRO A 17 -4.93 1.83 24.25
N TRP A 18 -5.17 1.81 22.94
CA TRP A 18 -6.51 1.77 22.40
C TRP A 18 -7.13 0.43 22.78
N SER A 19 -8.00 0.43 23.79
CA SER A 19 -8.72 -0.77 24.21
C SER A 19 -9.71 -1.11 23.10
N GLY A 20 -9.47 -2.21 22.41
CA GLY A 20 -10.35 -2.78 21.40
C GLY A 20 -11.66 -3.38 21.96
N ALA A 21 -12.25 -2.78 22.99
CA ALA A 21 -13.51 -3.16 23.57
C ALA A 21 -14.61 -2.26 23.01
N GLU A 22 -15.64 -2.90 22.43
CA GLU A 22 -16.90 -2.38 21.90
C GLU A 22 -16.96 -2.11 20.38
N PHE A 23 -16.68 -3.14 19.57
CA PHE A 23 -17.37 -3.26 18.30
C PHE A 23 -18.34 -4.43 18.36
N ALA A 24 -19.60 -4.12 18.70
CA ALA A 24 -20.71 -5.06 18.55
C ALA A 24 -20.69 -5.63 17.13
N ALA A 25 -20.82 -6.95 17.01
CA ALA A 25 -20.92 -7.67 15.75
C ALA A 25 -22.04 -7.05 14.89
N ALA A 26 -21.66 -6.16 14.00
CA ALA A 26 -22.54 -5.73 12.93
C ALA A 26 -22.80 -6.99 12.10
N GLY A 27 -24.06 -7.43 12.03
CA GLY A 27 -24.48 -8.62 11.33
C GLY A 27 -23.82 -8.66 9.95
N ALA A 28 -23.27 -9.82 9.58
CA ALA A 28 -22.50 -10.02 8.35
C ALA A 28 -23.32 -9.56 7.14
N SER A 29 -23.09 -8.34 6.68
CA SER A 29 -23.69 -7.82 5.46
C SER A 29 -23.09 -8.60 4.29
N LYS A 30 -23.92 -8.91 3.28
CA LYS A 30 -23.42 -9.56 2.06
C LYS A 30 -22.21 -8.78 1.54
N PRO A 31 -21.11 -9.47 1.16
CA PRO A 31 -19.91 -8.80 0.65
C PRO A 31 -20.27 -7.92 -0.55
N ARG A 32 -19.79 -6.68 -0.55
CA ARG A 32 -20.05 -5.72 -1.61
C ARG A 32 -19.34 -6.17 -2.87
N ARG A 33 -20.06 -6.12 -3.99
CA ARG A 33 -19.50 -6.56 -5.26
C ARG A 33 -18.32 -5.65 -5.66
N VAL A 34 -17.16 -6.24 -5.84
CA VAL A 34 -16.00 -5.58 -6.46
C VAL A 34 -16.12 -5.70 -7.97
N GLN A 35 -16.14 -4.56 -8.66
CA GLN A 35 -16.21 -4.46 -10.11
C GLN A 35 -14.84 -4.10 -10.67
N ARG A 36 -14.57 -4.45 -11.93
CA ARG A 36 -13.40 -4.04 -12.70
C ARG A 36 -13.80 -2.96 -13.68
N LEU A 37 -12.91 -2.02 -13.91
CA LEU A 37 -13.08 -0.96 -14.89
C LEU A 37 -11.72 -0.55 -15.46
N PHE A 38 -11.74 0.11 -16.59
CA PHE A 38 -10.60 0.79 -17.17
C PHE A 38 -10.90 2.28 -17.28
N VAL A 39 -9.88 3.09 -17.08
CA VAL A 39 -9.91 4.54 -17.32
C VAL A 39 -8.75 4.90 -18.22
N ASP A 40 -8.91 5.96 -19.01
CA ASP A 40 -7.81 6.50 -19.81
C ASP A 40 -6.79 7.19 -18.89
N GLY A 41 -5.53 6.89 -19.11
CA GLY A 41 -4.38 7.46 -18.42
C GLY A 41 -3.37 8.02 -19.42
N GLU A 42 -2.35 8.70 -18.91
CA GLU A 42 -1.31 9.31 -19.73
C GLU A 42 -0.51 8.29 -20.56
N TRP A 43 -0.37 7.06 -20.05
CA TRP A 43 0.42 6.00 -20.68
C TRP A 43 -0.43 4.86 -21.24
N GLY A 44 -1.69 5.11 -21.52
CA GLY A 44 -2.66 4.13 -22.00
C GLY A 44 -3.76 3.85 -20.97
N GLN A 45 -4.40 2.71 -21.07
CA GLN A 45 -5.50 2.33 -20.19
C GLN A 45 -4.99 1.87 -18.81
N ILE A 46 -5.66 2.35 -17.77
CA ILE A 46 -5.37 1.98 -16.39
C ILE A 46 -6.54 1.17 -15.85
N HIS A 47 -6.25 -0.05 -15.42
CA HIS A 47 -7.21 -0.92 -14.78
C HIS A 47 -7.38 -0.58 -13.30
N ALA A 48 -8.61 -0.65 -12.82
CA ALA A 48 -8.93 -0.51 -11.41
C ALA A 48 -10.02 -1.49 -10.96
N ARG A 49 -10.04 -1.77 -9.67
CA ARG A 49 -11.11 -2.46 -8.97
C ARG A 49 -11.83 -1.46 -8.08
N ILE A 50 -13.16 -1.49 -8.12
CA ILE A 50 -13.99 -0.56 -7.37
C ILE A 50 -15.06 -1.31 -6.59
N ALA A 51 -15.28 -0.92 -5.34
CA ALA A 51 -16.44 -1.28 -4.54
C ALA A 51 -17.19 -0.01 -4.13
N ARG A 52 -18.52 -0.07 -4.18
CA ARG A 52 -19.39 1.04 -3.81
C ARG A 52 -20.19 0.70 -2.57
N PRO A 53 -20.53 1.70 -1.72
CA PRO A 53 -21.40 1.48 -0.58
C PRO A 53 -22.82 1.10 -1.05
N PRO A 54 -23.59 0.37 -0.23
CA PRO A 54 -24.97 -0.01 -0.58
C PRO A 54 -25.94 1.18 -0.55
N GLY A 55 -25.52 2.32 -0.01
CA GLY A 55 -26.31 3.54 0.13
C GLY A 55 -25.51 4.77 -0.23
N ARG A 56 -25.89 5.91 0.37
CA ARG A 56 -25.24 7.20 0.12
C ARG A 56 -23.76 7.17 0.52
N VAL A 57 -22.89 7.71 -0.33
CA VAL A 57 -21.49 8.02 0.00
C VAL A 57 -21.46 9.11 1.07
N ARG A 58 -20.76 8.88 2.17
CA ARG A 58 -20.67 9.79 3.33
C ARG A 58 -19.27 10.34 3.55
N HIS A 59 -18.25 9.63 3.09
CA HIS A 59 -16.85 9.95 3.31
C HIS A 59 -16.07 10.01 2.00
N PRO A 60 -14.92 10.69 1.98
CA PRO A 60 -14.03 10.70 0.83
C PRO A 60 -13.66 9.28 0.36
N PRO A 61 -13.43 9.10 -0.95
CA PRO A 61 -13.02 7.81 -1.48
C PRO A 61 -11.63 7.40 -0.96
N ILE A 62 -11.43 6.10 -0.83
CA ILE A 62 -10.11 5.53 -0.52
C ILE A 62 -9.51 4.89 -1.77
N VAL A 63 -8.25 5.23 -2.06
CA VAL A 63 -7.45 4.67 -3.16
C VAL A 63 -6.38 3.76 -2.59
N CYS A 64 -6.41 2.49 -2.99
CA CYS A 64 -5.46 1.46 -2.56
C CYS A 64 -4.38 1.30 -3.64
N LEU A 65 -3.11 1.39 -3.24
CA LEU A 65 -1.92 1.28 -4.07
C LEU A 65 -1.12 0.04 -3.68
N HIS A 66 -0.96 -0.88 -4.62
CA HIS A 66 -0.40 -2.21 -4.37
C HIS A 66 1.14 -2.24 -4.36
N GLN A 67 1.68 -3.33 -3.82
CA GLN A 67 3.11 -3.64 -3.92
C GLN A 67 3.49 -4.09 -5.34
N THR A 68 4.70 -3.76 -5.75
CA THR A 68 5.32 -4.27 -6.99
C THR A 68 5.93 -5.67 -6.76
N PRO A 69 5.77 -6.62 -7.68
CA PRO A 69 5.09 -6.56 -8.99
C PRO A 69 3.69 -7.21 -8.98
N LEU A 70 2.87 -6.95 -7.98
CA LEU A 70 1.50 -7.47 -7.93
C LEU A 70 0.50 -6.53 -8.65
N SER A 71 -0.78 -6.61 -8.27
CA SER A 71 -1.86 -5.82 -8.83
C SER A 71 -2.90 -5.43 -7.77
N SER A 72 -3.88 -4.63 -8.14
CA SER A 72 -5.06 -4.28 -7.32
C SER A 72 -5.81 -5.50 -6.78
N ARG A 73 -5.61 -6.67 -7.38
CA ARG A 73 -6.26 -7.92 -6.96
C ARG A 73 -5.96 -8.28 -5.50
N MET A 74 -4.80 -7.89 -4.97
CA MET A 74 -4.45 -8.14 -3.57
C MET A 74 -5.40 -7.46 -2.58
N PHE A 75 -6.08 -6.39 -3.00
CA PHE A 75 -7.06 -5.68 -2.18
C PHE A 75 -8.51 -6.17 -2.38
N ALA A 76 -8.75 -7.17 -3.24
CA ALA A 76 -10.12 -7.56 -3.63
C ALA A 76 -11.05 -7.88 -2.45
N LYS A 77 -10.53 -8.49 -1.37
CA LYS A 77 -11.33 -8.77 -0.18
C LYS A 77 -11.55 -7.54 0.68
N ILE A 78 -10.49 -6.78 0.98
CA ILE A 78 -10.61 -5.61 1.84
C ILE A 78 -11.39 -4.47 1.18
N LEU A 79 -11.41 -4.35 -0.15
CA LEU A 79 -12.21 -3.35 -0.85
C LEU A 79 -13.70 -3.45 -0.50
N SER A 80 -14.25 -4.66 -0.40
CA SER A 80 -15.66 -4.86 -0.02
C SER A 80 -15.92 -4.41 1.43
N GLU A 81 -14.94 -4.56 2.30
CA GLU A 81 -15.04 -4.14 3.71
C GLU A 81 -14.85 -2.63 3.88
N LEU A 82 -13.98 -2.01 3.09
CA LEU A 82 -13.76 -0.56 3.10
C LEU A 82 -14.96 0.23 2.55
N ALA A 83 -15.73 -0.37 1.63
CA ALA A 83 -16.82 0.30 0.93
C ALA A 83 -18.14 0.34 1.73
N VAL A 84 -18.10 0.50 3.06
CA VAL A 84 -19.32 0.58 3.90
C VAL A 84 -20.06 1.90 3.74
N ASP A 85 -19.33 2.99 3.57
CA ASP A 85 -19.84 4.37 3.57
C ASP A 85 -19.10 5.30 2.57
N ARG A 86 -18.17 4.75 1.80
CA ARG A 86 -17.31 5.43 0.82
C ARG A 86 -17.05 4.56 -0.39
N ILE A 87 -16.57 5.17 -1.44
CA ILE A 87 -16.07 4.45 -2.61
C ILE A 87 -14.66 3.94 -2.27
N ALA A 88 -14.40 2.66 -2.48
CA ALA A 88 -13.08 2.05 -2.33
C ALA A 88 -12.56 1.61 -3.70
N VAL A 89 -11.39 2.09 -4.07
CA VAL A 89 -10.75 1.83 -5.37
C VAL A 89 -9.37 1.24 -5.14
N ALA A 90 -8.99 0.23 -5.91
CA ALA A 90 -7.61 -0.24 -6.01
C ALA A 90 -7.17 -0.14 -7.47
N ILE A 91 -6.07 0.55 -7.72
CA ILE A 91 -5.56 0.85 -9.06
C ILE A 91 -4.38 -0.05 -9.36
N ASP A 92 -4.34 -0.63 -10.55
CA ASP A 92 -3.13 -1.29 -11.06
C ASP A 92 -2.12 -0.21 -11.47
N THR A 93 -0.96 -0.23 -10.85
CA THR A 93 0.15 0.64 -11.22
C THR A 93 0.51 0.40 -12.70
N PRO A 94 0.75 1.46 -13.51
CA PRO A 94 1.14 1.29 -14.91
C PRO A 94 2.31 0.31 -15.09
N GLY A 95 2.12 -0.67 -15.99
CA GLY A 95 3.06 -1.78 -16.21
C GLY A 95 2.81 -3.02 -15.35
N TYR A 96 1.76 -3.02 -14.50
CA TYR A 96 1.40 -4.16 -13.65
C TYR A 96 -0.09 -4.46 -13.78
N GLY A 97 -0.45 -5.71 -13.44
CA GLY A 97 -1.83 -6.18 -13.52
C GLY A 97 -2.38 -6.14 -14.94
N GLU A 98 -3.42 -5.35 -15.15
CA GLU A 98 -4.07 -5.15 -16.46
C GLU A 98 -3.87 -3.71 -16.98
N SER A 99 -3.05 -2.88 -16.33
CA SER A 99 -2.71 -1.53 -16.80
C SER A 99 -1.63 -1.54 -17.86
N ASP A 100 -1.76 -0.68 -18.86
CA ASP A 100 -0.74 -0.47 -19.89
C ASP A 100 0.59 -0.03 -19.26
N ALA A 101 1.69 -0.44 -19.89
CA ALA A 101 3.03 -0.12 -19.39
C ALA A 101 3.48 1.29 -19.82
N PRO A 102 4.25 1.99 -18.97
CA PRO A 102 4.84 3.26 -19.35
C PRO A 102 5.79 3.08 -20.56
N PRO A 103 5.96 4.11 -21.40
CA PRO A 103 6.81 4.04 -22.61
C PRO A 103 8.30 4.04 -22.32
N ARG A 104 8.72 4.45 -21.11
CA ARG A 104 10.09 4.52 -20.62
C ARG A 104 10.11 4.32 -19.11
N PRO A 105 11.26 3.94 -18.49
CA PRO A 105 11.35 3.81 -17.04
C PRO A 105 10.96 5.12 -16.33
N PRO A 106 9.89 5.11 -15.50
CA PRO A 106 9.46 6.30 -14.76
C PRO A 106 10.23 6.45 -13.44
N GLU A 107 10.14 7.65 -12.86
CA GLU A 107 10.46 7.89 -11.45
C GLU A 107 9.21 7.75 -10.57
N ILE A 108 9.38 7.68 -9.24
CA ILE A 108 8.23 7.62 -8.29
C ILE A 108 7.30 8.82 -8.48
N ALA A 109 7.85 10.00 -8.77
CA ALA A 109 7.08 11.21 -9.03
C ALA A 109 6.15 11.09 -10.26
N ASP A 110 6.59 10.40 -11.30
CA ASP A 110 5.78 10.14 -12.50
C ASP A 110 4.64 9.16 -12.19
N TYR A 111 4.94 8.06 -11.48
CA TYR A 111 3.92 7.10 -11.04
C TYR A 111 2.86 7.78 -10.16
N ALA A 112 3.28 8.58 -9.17
CA ALA A 112 2.38 9.29 -8.28
C ALA A 112 1.44 10.24 -9.05
N ARG A 113 1.97 10.98 -10.02
CA ARG A 113 1.21 11.89 -10.88
C ARG A 113 0.17 11.16 -11.72
N VAL A 114 0.58 10.07 -12.38
CA VAL A 114 -0.31 9.28 -13.25
C VAL A 114 -1.38 8.54 -12.44
N LEU A 115 -1.02 7.94 -11.30
CA LEU A 115 -1.97 7.27 -10.41
C LEU A 115 -2.99 8.25 -9.80
N PHE A 116 -2.54 9.47 -9.43
CA PHE A 116 -3.47 10.50 -8.94
C PHE A 116 -4.45 10.92 -10.03
N ALA A 117 -3.99 11.14 -11.26
CA ALA A 117 -4.84 11.47 -12.40
C ALA A 117 -5.83 10.33 -12.69
N ALA A 118 -5.39 9.07 -12.69
CA ALA A 118 -6.25 7.91 -12.86
C ALA A 118 -7.34 7.83 -11.77
N ALA A 119 -6.98 8.07 -10.51
CA ALA A 119 -7.95 8.11 -9.41
C ALA A 119 -9.02 9.20 -9.64
N ARG A 120 -8.63 10.35 -10.20
CA ARG A 120 -9.56 11.44 -10.56
C ARG A 120 -10.44 11.12 -11.77
N ASN A 121 -10.00 10.24 -12.66
CA ASN A 121 -10.77 9.79 -13.82
C ASN A 121 -11.75 8.65 -13.51
N ILE A 122 -11.74 8.11 -12.27
CA ILE A 122 -12.68 7.06 -11.83
C ILE A 122 -14.00 7.71 -11.38
N GLY A 123 -14.73 8.35 -12.32
CA GLY A 123 -16.11 8.82 -12.18
C GLY A 123 -16.41 9.45 -10.81
N GLU A 124 -17.40 8.90 -10.09
CA GLU A 124 -17.85 9.40 -8.77
C GLU A 124 -16.73 9.54 -7.73
N ALA A 125 -15.66 8.75 -7.79
CA ALA A 125 -14.50 8.90 -6.91
C ALA A 125 -13.67 10.13 -7.27
N GLY A 126 -13.61 10.47 -8.55
CA GLY A 126 -12.89 11.65 -9.06
C GLY A 126 -13.49 12.98 -8.62
N ASP A 127 -14.80 13.06 -8.53
CA ASP A 127 -15.54 14.31 -8.23
C ASP A 127 -15.70 14.56 -6.72
N ALA A 128 -15.40 13.58 -5.87
CA ALA A 128 -15.68 13.62 -4.43
C ALA A 128 -14.73 14.51 -3.60
N GLY A 129 -13.85 15.30 -4.20
CA GLY A 129 -12.89 16.14 -3.48
C GLY A 129 -11.57 15.40 -3.17
N PRO A 130 -10.92 15.64 -2.01
CA PRO A 130 -9.68 14.95 -1.67
C PRO A 130 -9.91 13.45 -1.42
N ILE A 131 -8.89 12.65 -1.70
CA ILE A 131 -8.89 11.18 -1.52
C ILE A 131 -8.14 10.79 -0.25
N ASP A 132 -8.48 9.62 0.30
CA ASP A 132 -7.65 8.89 1.26
C ASP A 132 -6.81 7.85 0.52
N ILE A 133 -5.64 7.52 1.06
CA ILE A 133 -4.73 6.53 0.46
C ILE A 133 -4.49 5.37 1.43
N LEU A 134 -4.55 4.14 0.92
CA LEU A 134 -4.01 2.94 1.53
C LEU A 134 -2.88 2.41 0.63
N GLY A 135 -1.64 2.61 1.04
CA GLY A 135 -0.47 2.07 0.33
C GLY A 135 0.06 0.81 1.01
N TYR A 136 0.60 -0.12 0.21
CA TYR A 136 1.31 -1.29 0.69
C TYR A 136 2.66 -1.44 -0.03
N HIS A 137 3.76 -1.62 0.73
CA HIS A 137 5.13 -1.69 0.20
C HIS A 137 5.41 -0.52 -0.77
N THR A 138 5.73 -0.80 -2.06
CA THR A 138 5.98 0.21 -3.10
C THR A 138 4.83 1.23 -3.20
N GLY A 139 3.58 0.78 -3.01
CA GLY A 139 2.41 1.65 -3.00
C GLY A 139 2.43 2.70 -1.89
N THR A 140 3.14 2.47 -0.76
CA THR A 140 3.31 3.48 0.29
C THR A 140 4.15 4.66 -0.19
N ILE A 141 5.23 4.38 -0.92
CA ILE A 141 6.13 5.40 -1.47
C ILE A 141 5.40 6.24 -2.51
N MET A 142 4.64 5.60 -3.41
CA MET A 142 3.80 6.30 -4.38
C MET A 142 2.74 7.16 -3.70
N GLY A 143 2.11 6.66 -2.62
CA GLY A 143 1.13 7.40 -1.83
C GLY A 143 1.72 8.62 -1.11
N VAL A 144 2.92 8.50 -0.54
CA VAL A 144 3.66 9.61 0.08
C VAL A 144 3.99 10.68 -0.97
N GLU A 145 4.52 10.28 -2.11
CA GLU A 145 4.83 11.21 -3.19
C GLU A 145 3.57 11.89 -3.75
N MET A 146 2.48 11.14 -3.86
CA MET A 146 1.18 11.70 -4.26
C MET A 146 0.71 12.79 -3.28
N ALA A 147 0.82 12.55 -1.97
CA ALA A 147 0.46 13.53 -0.93
C ALA A 147 1.41 14.73 -0.94
N PHE A 148 2.68 14.53 -1.22
CA PHE A 148 3.69 15.59 -1.34
C PHE A 148 3.40 16.50 -2.54
N GLN A 149 3.13 15.91 -3.73
CA GLN A 149 2.80 16.67 -4.94
C GLN A 149 1.44 17.36 -4.88
N LYS A 150 0.46 16.74 -4.22
CA LYS A 150 -0.95 17.16 -4.20
C LYS A 150 -1.49 17.30 -2.77
N PRO A 151 -0.92 18.20 -1.95
CA PRO A 151 -1.25 18.26 -0.52
C PRO A 151 -2.73 18.58 -0.22
N LYS A 152 -3.44 19.24 -1.15
CA LYS A 152 -4.89 19.47 -1.06
C LYS A 152 -5.73 18.35 -1.68
N GLY A 153 -5.10 17.47 -2.46
CA GLY A 153 -5.76 16.35 -3.15
C GLY A 153 -5.78 15.06 -2.34
N VAL A 154 -4.93 14.95 -1.30
CA VAL A 154 -4.85 13.80 -0.39
C VAL A 154 -5.20 14.25 1.02
N ARG A 155 -6.12 13.53 1.68
CA ARG A 155 -6.62 13.88 3.01
C ARG A 155 -5.90 13.12 4.14
N ARG A 156 -5.81 11.82 4.03
CA ARG A 156 -5.18 10.92 5.03
C ARG A 156 -4.46 9.78 4.33
N LEU A 157 -3.43 9.25 4.98
CA LEU A 157 -2.66 8.10 4.47
C LEU A 157 -2.63 6.97 5.49
N VAL A 158 -2.90 5.76 5.02
CA VAL A 158 -2.60 4.51 5.71
C VAL A 158 -1.45 3.85 4.96
N LEU A 159 -0.31 3.71 5.60
CA LEU A 159 0.92 3.24 5.00
C LEU A 159 1.32 1.92 5.65
N SER A 160 1.17 0.82 4.90
CA SER A 160 1.43 -0.53 5.41
C SER A 160 2.76 -1.05 4.90
N SER A 161 3.63 -1.48 5.83
CA SER A 161 4.93 -2.10 5.53
C SER A 161 5.79 -1.25 4.58
N MET A 162 6.07 -0.02 4.98
CA MET A 162 6.80 0.96 4.18
C MET A 162 8.28 0.55 4.02
N PRO A 163 8.84 0.52 2.79
CA PRO A 163 10.24 0.21 2.53
C PRO A 163 11.15 1.43 2.79
N ILE A 164 11.56 1.64 4.03
CA ILE A 164 12.52 2.67 4.39
C ILE A 164 13.93 2.06 4.34
N PHE A 165 14.70 2.44 3.34
CA PHE A 165 16.07 1.98 3.15
C PHE A 165 17.04 3.14 3.22
N ASP A 166 18.18 2.95 3.88
CA ASP A 166 19.28 3.90 3.84
C ASP A 166 19.90 3.99 2.41
N PRO A 167 20.68 5.03 2.11
CA PRO A 167 21.26 5.22 0.78
C PRO A 167 22.15 4.06 0.30
N ALA A 168 22.90 3.40 1.21
CA ALA A 168 23.76 2.27 0.86
C ALA A 168 22.90 1.08 0.43
N ARG A 169 21.88 0.76 1.22
CA ARG A 169 20.93 -0.32 0.90
C ARG A 169 20.17 -0.04 -0.41
N ARG A 170 19.75 1.20 -0.66
CA ARG A 170 19.11 1.56 -1.95
C ARG A 170 20.05 1.32 -3.13
N ALA A 171 21.33 1.69 -3.01
CA ALA A 171 22.31 1.43 -4.06
C ALA A 171 22.55 -0.06 -4.35
N GLU A 172 22.52 -0.92 -3.31
CA GLU A 172 22.58 -2.37 -3.47
C GLU A 172 21.32 -2.92 -4.17
N LEU A 173 20.13 -2.49 -3.71
CA LEU A 173 18.85 -2.90 -4.29
C LEU A 173 18.75 -2.51 -5.77
N LEU A 174 19.20 -1.31 -6.12
CA LEU A 174 19.19 -0.85 -7.52
C LEU A 174 19.98 -1.79 -8.44
N LYS A 175 21.10 -2.33 -7.96
CA LYS A 175 21.90 -3.32 -8.71
C LYS A 175 21.24 -4.69 -8.81
N SER A 176 20.36 -5.03 -7.85
CA SER A 176 19.70 -6.35 -7.79
C SER A 176 18.33 -6.38 -8.49
N PHE A 177 17.75 -5.22 -8.81
CA PHE A 177 16.44 -5.14 -9.46
C PHE A 177 16.60 -5.21 -10.99
N GLU A 178 16.88 -6.41 -11.46
CA GLU A 178 16.97 -6.74 -12.88
C GLU A 178 16.01 -7.89 -13.22
N PRO A 179 15.51 -7.97 -14.45
CA PRO A 179 14.70 -9.09 -14.90
C PRO A 179 15.46 -10.41 -14.79
N ASP A 180 14.82 -11.43 -14.24
CA ASP A 180 15.29 -12.80 -14.42
C ASP A 180 15.06 -13.20 -15.90
N PRO A 181 16.08 -13.58 -16.67
CA PRO A 181 15.90 -13.90 -18.08
C PRO A 181 14.98 -15.12 -18.21
N ILE A 182 14.13 -15.10 -19.23
CA ILE A 182 13.30 -16.25 -19.59
C ILE A 182 14.24 -17.42 -19.96
N SER A 183 14.06 -18.57 -19.30
CA SER A 183 14.90 -19.76 -19.49
C SER A 183 14.06 -20.99 -19.85
N GLU A 184 14.59 -21.86 -20.71
CA GLU A 184 13.89 -23.07 -21.18
C GLU A 184 13.61 -24.06 -20.04
N ASP A 185 14.46 -24.11 -19.02
CA ASP A 185 14.27 -24.95 -17.82
C ASP A 185 13.20 -24.41 -16.85
N GLY A 186 12.62 -23.25 -17.13
CA GLY A 186 11.60 -22.62 -16.29
C GLY A 186 12.13 -22.07 -14.95
N ALA A 187 13.44 -21.88 -14.78
CA ALA A 187 14.02 -21.37 -13.54
C ALA A 187 13.44 -20.03 -13.12
N HIS A 188 13.19 -19.12 -14.07
CA HIS A 188 12.54 -17.82 -13.87
C HIS A 188 11.11 -17.93 -13.30
N ILE A 189 10.45 -19.08 -13.43
CA ILE A 189 9.14 -19.39 -12.87
C ILE A 189 9.28 -20.09 -11.52
N LEU A 190 10.11 -21.12 -11.45
CA LEU A 190 10.21 -22.00 -10.28
C LEU A 190 10.89 -21.33 -9.09
N LYS A 191 11.92 -20.51 -9.30
CA LYS A 191 12.65 -19.83 -8.24
C LYS A 191 11.75 -18.86 -7.45
N PRO A 192 11.04 -17.89 -8.08
CA PRO A 192 10.14 -17.01 -7.36
C PRO A 192 8.91 -17.72 -6.77
N TRP A 193 8.43 -18.82 -7.39
CA TRP A 193 7.39 -19.66 -6.79
C TRP A 193 7.85 -20.28 -5.47
N LYS A 194 9.00 -20.93 -5.46
CA LYS A 194 9.58 -21.54 -4.24
C LYS A 194 9.80 -20.49 -3.14
N SER A 195 10.31 -19.31 -3.51
CA SER A 195 10.49 -18.19 -2.60
C SER A 195 9.16 -17.72 -2.00
N GLY A 196 8.12 -17.58 -2.83
CA GLY A 196 6.77 -17.20 -2.38
C GLY A 196 6.15 -18.22 -1.41
N VAL A 197 6.36 -19.52 -1.67
CA VAL A 197 5.89 -20.60 -0.79
C VAL A 197 6.64 -20.58 0.55
N ALA A 198 7.96 -20.39 0.54
CA ALA A 198 8.77 -20.32 1.76
C ALA A 198 8.51 -19.06 2.59
N GLY A 199 8.20 -17.93 1.93
CA GLY A 199 7.94 -16.63 2.56
C GLY A 199 6.49 -16.40 2.97
N ARG A 200 5.65 -17.43 3.05
CA ARG A 200 4.25 -17.27 3.50
C ARG A 200 4.18 -16.74 4.93
N GLY A 201 3.38 -15.72 5.12
CA GLY A 201 3.05 -15.21 6.44
C GLY A 201 2.01 -16.07 7.18
N PRO A 202 1.80 -15.83 8.49
CA PRO A 202 0.77 -16.49 9.27
C PRO A 202 -0.61 -16.38 8.59
N GLY A 203 -1.37 -17.47 8.52
CA GLY A 203 -2.70 -17.52 7.91
C GLY A 203 -2.72 -17.47 6.37
N GLN A 204 -1.61 -17.24 5.71
CA GLN A 204 -1.53 -17.23 4.24
C GLN A 204 -1.54 -18.65 3.68
N THR A 205 -2.60 -19.01 2.93
CA THR A 205 -2.74 -20.32 2.33
C THR A 205 -1.90 -20.46 1.03
N LEU A 206 -1.74 -21.71 0.56
CA LEU A 206 -1.06 -21.98 -0.71
C LEU A 206 -1.82 -21.38 -1.89
N GLU A 207 -3.15 -21.37 -1.86
CA GLU A 207 -4.01 -20.76 -2.88
C GLU A 207 -3.83 -19.23 -2.94
N MET A 208 -3.68 -18.57 -1.79
CA MET A 208 -3.36 -17.13 -1.72
C MET A 208 -1.98 -16.86 -2.36
N THR A 209 -1.00 -17.70 -2.03
CA THR A 209 0.35 -17.61 -2.61
C THR A 209 0.33 -17.84 -4.12
N HIS A 210 -0.39 -18.86 -4.58
CA HIS A 210 -0.55 -19.16 -6.02
C HIS A 210 -1.19 -17.99 -6.76
N ARG A 211 -2.27 -17.39 -6.20
CA ARG A 211 -2.91 -16.22 -6.81
C ARG A 211 -1.95 -15.03 -6.92
N ASN A 212 -1.21 -14.72 -5.87
CA ASN A 212 -0.24 -13.63 -5.88
C ASN A 212 0.90 -13.90 -6.88
N TYR A 213 1.33 -15.15 -6.97
CA TYR A 213 2.34 -15.56 -7.93
C TYR A 213 1.86 -15.40 -9.39
N THR A 214 0.60 -15.78 -9.69
CA THR A 214 0.05 -15.59 -11.04
C THR A 214 -0.10 -14.12 -11.41
N GLU A 215 -0.41 -13.24 -10.45
CA GLU A 215 -0.40 -11.79 -10.70
C GLU A 215 1.01 -11.27 -11.00
N LYS A 216 2.03 -11.77 -10.30
CA LYS A 216 3.43 -11.44 -10.59
C LYS A 216 3.83 -11.82 -12.02
N LEU A 217 3.41 -12.98 -12.51
CA LEU A 217 3.70 -13.45 -13.87
C LEU A 217 3.00 -12.66 -14.98
N ARG A 218 2.02 -11.83 -14.64
CA ARG A 218 1.31 -10.96 -15.62
C ARG A 218 2.07 -9.68 -15.93
N ALA A 219 3.00 -9.28 -15.07
CA ALA A 219 3.83 -8.11 -15.32
C ALA A 219 4.75 -8.38 -16.53
N ASP A 220 4.94 -7.37 -17.38
CA ASP A 220 5.87 -7.43 -18.51
C ASP A 220 7.27 -7.81 -17.99
N PRO A 221 7.87 -8.91 -18.46
CA PRO A 221 9.16 -9.38 -17.97
C PRO A 221 10.25 -8.30 -18.05
N ASP A 222 10.27 -7.53 -19.13
CA ASP A 222 11.31 -6.51 -19.38
C ASP A 222 11.10 -5.23 -18.57
N LYS A 223 9.89 -5.01 -18.04
CA LYS A 223 9.49 -3.76 -17.36
C LYS A 223 9.12 -3.96 -15.89
N SER A 224 8.97 -5.22 -15.44
CA SER A 224 8.46 -5.56 -14.10
C SER A 224 9.30 -5.01 -12.95
N TYR A 225 10.53 -4.60 -13.19
CA TYR A 225 11.46 -4.03 -12.21
C TYR A 225 11.50 -2.50 -12.20
N TRP A 226 10.89 -1.81 -13.17
CA TRP A 226 10.99 -0.36 -13.29
C TRP A 226 10.52 0.38 -12.03
N ALA A 227 9.40 -0.02 -11.42
CA ALA A 227 8.92 0.62 -10.19
C ALA A 227 9.80 0.31 -8.97
N LEU A 228 10.45 -0.87 -8.91
CA LEU A 228 11.42 -1.20 -7.86
C LEU A 228 12.72 -0.40 -8.04
N GLN A 229 13.17 -0.23 -9.28
CA GLN A 229 14.31 0.63 -9.58
C GLN A 229 14.02 2.10 -9.26
N ALA A 230 12.82 2.59 -9.58
CA ALA A 230 12.36 3.92 -9.19
C ALA A 230 12.33 4.10 -7.67
N LEU A 231 11.83 3.09 -6.93
CA LEU A 231 11.86 3.08 -5.47
C LEU A 231 13.29 3.15 -4.93
N ALA A 232 14.23 2.39 -5.51
CA ALA A 232 15.61 2.39 -5.06
C ALA A 232 16.33 3.73 -5.32
N ARG A 233 15.90 4.50 -6.31
CA ARG A 233 16.41 5.86 -6.57
C ARG A 233 15.74 6.93 -5.70
N TYR A 234 14.57 6.65 -5.13
CA TYR A 234 13.78 7.64 -4.41
C TYR A 234 14.25 7.86 -2.97
N ALA A 235 14.54 9.13 -2.62
CA ALA A 235 14.91 9.53 -1.28
C ALA A 235 13.65 9.84 -0.44
N ILE A 236 13.07 8.81 0.16
CA ILE A 236 11.84 8.93 0.97
C ILE A 236 12.04 9.83 2.20
N GLU A 237 13.26 9.89 2.72
CA GLU A 237 13.67 10.74 3.84
C GLU A 237 13.53 12.24 3.55
N ASP A 238 13.49 12.63 2.29
CA ASP A 238 13.30 14.03 1.87
C ASP A 238 11.81 14.40 1.73
N ALA A 239 10.96 13.44 1.41
CA ALA A 239 9.54 13.65 1.13
C ALA A 239 8.65 13.41 2.35
N LEU A 240 8.82 12.26 3.03
CA LEU A 240 7.94 11.84 4.13
C LEU A 240 7.84 12.87 5.27
N PRO A 241 8.94 13.54 5.73
CA PRO A 241 8.83 14.56 6.77
C PRO A 241 8.03 15.80 6.36
N LYS A 242 7.88 16.05 5.06
CA LYS A 242 7.15 17.20 4.51
C LYS A 242 5.66 16.92 4.29
N VAL A 243 5.22 15.66 4.42
CA VAL A 243 3.81 15.30 4.34
C VAL A 243 3.10 15.74 5.61
N SER A 244 2.17 16.67 5.48
CA SER A 244 1.44 17.28 6.59
C SER A 244 0.13 16.57 6.95
N GLN A 245 -0.34 15.69 6.07
CA GLN A 245 -1.57 14.93 6.27
C GLN A 245 -1.42 13.95 7.44
N PRO A 246 -2.51 13.64 8.16
CA PRO A 246 -2.49 12.58 9.15
C PRO A 246 -2.11 11.23 8.53
N ILE A 247 -1.20 10.50 9.20
CA ILE A 247 -0.68 9.20 8.77
C ILE A 247 -0.96 8.14 9.82
N LEU A 248 -1.44 6.98 9.37
CA LEU A 248 -1.44 5.73 10.12
C LEU A 248 -0.36 4.80 9.53
N LEU A 249 0.61 4.41 10.32
CA LEU A 249 1.57 3.35 10.01
C LEU A 249 0.95 2.01 10.44
N LEU A 250 0.50 1.23 9.48
CA LEU A 250 -0.02 -0.12 9.69
C LEU A 250 1.14 -1.12 9.52
N GLN A 251 1.60 -1.73 10.61
CA GLN A 251 2.77 -2.58 10.60
C GLN A 251 2.39 -4.05 10.82
N SER A 252 2.67 -4.89 9.82
CA SER A 252 2.57 -6.34 9.89
C SER A 252 3.96 -6.98 9.91
N LYS A 253 4.07 -8.18 10.49
CA LYS A 253 5.36 -8.89 10.57
C LYS A 253 5.68 -9.58 9.24
N ASP A 254 5.88 -8.79 8.20
CA ASP A 254 6.33 -9.23 6.89
C ASP A 254 7.84 -8.96 6.69
N THR A 255 8.31 -9.12 5.46
CA THR A 255 9.73 -8.96 5.09
C THR A 255 10.28 -7.53 5.28
N LEU A 256 9.42 -6.53 5.43
CA LEU A 256 9.79 -5.12 5.61
C LEU A 256 9.56 -4.60 7.04
N TYR A 257 9.15 -5.46 7.98
CA TYR A 257 8.78 -5.04 9.33
C TYR A 257 9.81 -4.13 10.00
N ASP A 258 11.08 -4.54 10.00
CA ASP A 258 12.15 -3.76 10.64
C ASP A 258 12.42 -2.44 9.89
N HIS A 259 12.34 -2.44 8.57
CA HIS A 259 12.48 -1.24 7.74
C HIS A 259 11.30 -0.27 7.91
N ALA A 260 10.08 -0.79 7.99
CA ALA A 260 8.87 0.01 8.17
C ALA A 260 8.85 0.80 9.49
N ARG A 261 9.46 0.25 10.55
CA ARG A 261 9.57 0.95 11.85
C ARG A 261 10.37 2.25 11.75
N ALA A 262 11.30 2.36 10.82
CA ALA A 262 12.06 3.58 10.60
C ALA A 262 11.18 4.75 10.12
N ALA A 263 10.00 4.48 9.55
CA ALA A 263 9.06 5.51 9.14
C ALA A 263 8.59 6.40 10.31
N GLN A 264 8.51 5.85 11.53
CA GLN A 264 8.14 6.63 12.72
C GLN A 264 9.18 7.70 13.06
N LEU A 265 10.46 7.43 12.80
CA LEU A 265 11.53 8.41 13.04
C LEU A 265 11.40 9.60 12.07
N LEU A 266 10.94 9.35 10.86
CA LEU A 266 10.71 10.37 9.83
C LEU A 266 9.37 11.10 10.01
N GLN A 267 8.38 10.44 10.63
CA GLN A 267 7.06 11.00 10.93
C GLN A 267 6.64 10.72 12.38
N PRO A 268 7.20 11.47 13.35
CA PRO A 268 6.94 11.22 14.78
C PRO A 268 5.46 11.42 15.19
N LYS A 269 4.69 12.16 14.39
CA LYS A 269 3.25 12.41 14.63
C LYS A 269 2.35 11.31 14.06
N ALA A 270 2.89 10.37 13.29
CA ALA A 270 2.11 9.27 12.73
C ALA A 270 1.57 8.38 13.84
N GLN A 271 0.31 7.96 13.70
CA GLN A 271 -0.25 6.92 14.54
C GLN A 271 0.33 5.57 14.10
N ILE A 272 0.51 4.64 15.04
CA ILE A 272 1.02 3.30 14.75
C ILE A 272 -0.03 2.29 15.17
N PHE A 273 -0.27 1.33 14.29
CA PHE A 273 -1.06 0.15 14.59
C PHE A 273 -0.30 -1.10 14.14
N GLU A 274 0.10 -1.92 15.12
CA GLU A 274 0.87 -3.14 14.89
C GLU A 274 -0.04 -4.36 14.85
N ARG A 275 0.14 -5.20 13.82
CA ARG A 275 -0.47 -6.52 13.64
C ARG A 275 0.64 -7.56 13.43
N VAL A 276 1.38 -7.82 14.49
CA VAL A 276 2.49 -8.79 14.50
C VAL A 276 2.04 -10.24 14.29
N ASP A 277 0.75 -10.48 14.44
CA ASP A 277 0.05 -11.75 14.12
C ASP A 277 -0.17 -11.93 12.61
N LEU A 278 -0.03 -10.87 11.80
CA LEU A 278 -0.14 -10.89 10.35
C LEU A 278 1.23 -10.70 9.69
N GLY A 279 1.36 -11.25 8.49
CA GLY A 279 2.54 -11.09 7.64
C GLY A 279 2.14 -10.79 6.20
N ASN A 280 2.88 -11.38 5.25
CA ASN A 280 2.51 -11.32 3.84
C ASN A 280 1.07 -11.82 3.63
N GLY A 281 0.32 -11.15 2.76
CA GLY A 281 -1.08 -11.52 2.47
C GLY A 281 -2.10 -11.00 3.48
N LEU A 282 -1.75 -10.07 4.36
CA LEU A 282 -2.60 -9.53 5.43
C LEU A 282 -4.01 -9.12 4.98
N PHE A 283 -4.17 -8.51 3.81
CA PHE A 283 -5.47 -8.07 3.27
C PHE A 283 -6.38 -9.22 2.80
N ASP A 284 -5.82 -10.41 2.65
CA ASP A 284 -6.57 -11.64 2.37
C ASP A 284 -6.88 -12.43 3.65
N VAL A 285 -5.97 -12.36 4.64
CA VAL A 285 -6.06 -13.13 5.90
C VAL A 285 -7.08 -12.51 6.85
N ASP A 286 -7.02 -11.19 7.06
CA ASP A 286 -7.94 -10.47 7.94
C ASP A 286 -8.47 -9.18 7.29
N PRO A 287 -9.24 -9.27 6.20
CA PRO A 287 -9.76 -8.09 5.52
C PRO A 287 -10.71 -7.26 6.40
N ALA A 288 -11.55 -7.91 7.22
CA ALA A 288 -12.54 -7.23 8.05
C ALA A 288 -11.89 -6.47 9.23
N GLY A 289 -10.98 -7.12 9.98
CA GLY A 289 -10.30 -6.48 11.11
C GLY A 289 -9.42 -5.31 10.65
N LEU A 290 -8.73 -5.46 9.53
CA LEU A 290 -7.93 -4.38 8.96
C LEU A 290 -8.81 -3.23 8.44
N ALA A 291 -9.94 -3.53 7.80
CA ALA A 291 -10.86 -2.49 7.33
C ALA A 291 -11.42 -1.67 8.50
N LEU A 292 -11.79 -2.30 9.63
CA LEU A 292 -12.23 -1.59 10.84
C LEU A 292 -11.18 -0.60 11.33
N THR A 293 -9.91 -1.02 11.42
CA THR A 293 -8.80 -0.15 11.84
C THR A 293 -8.61 1.03 10.87
N VAL A 294 -8.58 0.73 9.57
CA VAL A 294 -8.42 1.75 8.52
C VAL A 294 -9.57 2.76 8.57
N LEU A 295 -10.82 2.29 8.61
CA LEU A 295 -12.00 3.15 8.66
C LEU A 295 -12.06 4.00 9.93
N ALA A 296 -11.70 3.44 11.09
CA ALA A 296 -11.65 4.20 12.34
C ALA A 296 -10.66 5.38 12.25
N PHE A 297 -9.46 5.15 11.70
CA PHE A 297 -8.49 6.22 11.47
C PHE A 297 -8.99 7.25 10.44
N LEU A 298 -9.60 6.80 9.34
CA LEU A 298 -10.07 7.69 8.29
C LEU A 298 -11.29 8.52 8.72
N ASN A 299 -12.07 8.09 9.69
CA ASN A 299 -13.27 8.78 10.17
C ASN A 299 -13.02 9.66 11.40
N ALA A 300 -11.83 9.56 12.03
CA ALA A 300 -11.41 10.45 13.11
C ALA A 300 -11.08 11.85 12.57
#